data_4964a4e0b48501596489fe099350f317
#
_entry.id   4964a4e0b48501596489fe099350f317
#
_cell.length_a   1.000
_cell.length_b   1.000
_cell.length_c   1.000
_cell.angle_alpha   90.00
_cell.angle_beta   90.00
_cell.angle_gamma   90.00
#
_symmetry.space_group_name_H-M   'P 1'
#
loop_
_entity.id
_entity.type
_entity.pdbx_description
1 polymer ?
#
loop_
_entity_poly.entity_id
_entity_poly.type
_entity_poly.pdbx_seq_one_letter_code
_entity_poly.pdbx_strand_id
1 'polypeptide(L)'
;MIRYGISGLPSEGGDVESFLDDLVEGGRQAFELGFTQGFPWKERQCRRFGEAARERDIRLSAHAPYFAILTVEDEDRSKQCVAAIEHTMKLCEEMRSPIVVAHLGHIGGRSPMELMDLVRSRLEWIDSKTRHLQVFLGLETAGNDSSFGTLGDIAVLAGEFPFVRPVIDWAHVHAMAGGGLTSRAAFEAVFDFIDAQFAGWKTAPLQCQFSDNQVGDHGEIRHVAYGDGTLRIGPLVEAARARDVDVVVISESREEHSHRLIQDELDSTVRATPLPPSEPVGRLSEAPALDGRRAGDRHEIGRGRRPLRVSNVTKLYFGEGGYTKGDLLQYYAGVAEVLVPHLADRPMSMSRYPEGIGGPTFYEKRAPGHQPDWIETVDVPSESAGGSTAFMTARDRESLLWFANMACIEMHPFHARSGVLDRPDWAIFDLDPSPGSRWEQVVVVAKMIRTLLDRLGLRGYPKLTGSRGIHIYVPLEPVHSFERVRAFAGAVGSLLEQANPDDVTMAWDKSKRTGRVFVDHNRNAFGQTIASVYSVRPRPGAPVSMPLHWDELDRYDNDFFTIDSVWARLSEVGDVFSPVWRGGQTLDSAEAALGLR
;
A
#
# COMPACT_ATOMS: atom_id res chain seq x y z
N MET A 1 -7.66 -6.34 2.06
CA MET A 1 -8.91 -5.49 2.02
C MET A 1 -9.69 -5.81 0.75
N ILE A 2 -11.03 -5.80 0.79
CA ILE A 2 -11.85 -5.99 -0.42
C ILE A 2 -12.66 -4.71 -0.61
N ARG A 3 -12.48 -4.05 -1.77
CA ARG A 3 -13.25 -2.87 -2.18
C ARG A 3 -14.20 -3.27 -3.30
N TYR A 4 -15.46 -2.90 -3.16
CA TYR A 4 -16.47 -3.14 -4.17
C TYR A 4 -16.87 -1.84 -4.87
N GLY A 5 -17.10 -1.92 -6.17
CA GLY A 5 -17.52 -0.81 -7.01
C GLY A 5 -18.26 -1.25 -8.25
N ILE A 6 -18.61 -0.28 -9.07
CA ILE A 6 -19.32 -0.49 -10.33
C ILE A 6 -18.59 0.20 -11.48
N SER A 7 -18.84 -0.20 -12.71
CA SER A 7 -18.39 0.47 -13.91
C SER A 7 -19.47 1.39 -14.48
N GLY A 8 -19.06 2.44 -15.16
CA GLY A 8 -19.97 3.34 -15.85
C GLY A 8 -19.37 4.68 -16.23
N LEU A 9 -20.22 5.59 -16.68
CA LEU A 9 -19.85 6.97 -16.93
C LEU A 9 -20.89 7.88 -16.25
N PRO A 10 -20.46 8.79 -15.37
CA PRO A 10 -21.36 9.80 -14.81
C PRO A 10 -22.01 10.62 -15.91
N SER A 11 -23.28 11.01 -15.74
CA SER A 11 -24.03 11.78 -16.73
C SER A 11 -23.33 13.08 -17.11
N GLU A 12 -23.31 13.43 -18.39
CA GLU A 12 -22.78 14.71 -18.88
C GLU A 12 -23.50 15.89 -18.19
N GLY A 13 -22.74 16.74 -17.51
CA GLY A 13 -23.29 17.89 -16.77
C GLY A 13 -23.86 17.58 -15.40
N GLY A 14 -23.82 16.32 -14.94
CA GLY A 14 -24.15 15.94 -13.57
C GLY A 14 -23.17 16.48 -12.55
N ASP A 15 -23.64 16.67 -11.30
CA ASP A 15 -22.78 17.04 -10.20
C ASP A 15 -21.91 15.83 -9.80
N VAL A 16 -20.60 15.96 -10.05
CA VAL A 16 -19.61 14.93 -9.74
C VAL A 16 -19.62 14.56 -8.25
N GLU A 17 -19.80 15.53 -7.39
CA GLU A 17 -19.76 15.33 -5.94
C GLU A 17 -20.99 14.54 -5.49
N SER A 18 -22.19 14.94 -5.96
CA SER A 18 -23.44 14.19 -5.68
C SER A 18 -23.35 12.75 -6.19
N PHE A 19 -22.80 12.52 -7.39
CA PHE A 19 -22.62 11.16 -7.92
C PHE A 19 -21.70 10.30 -7.03
N LEU A 20 -20.60 10.88 -6.54
CA LEU A 20 -19.67 10.16 -5.67
C LEU A 20 -20.25 9.96 -4.26
N ASP A 21 -21.06 10.90 -3.76
CA ASP A 21 -21.81 10.74 -2.50
C ASP A 21 -22.81 9.58 -2.61
N ASP A 22 -23.53 9.47 -3.73
CA ASP A 22 -24.44 8.35 -3.99
C ASP A 22 -23.71 6.99 -4.01
N LEU A 23 -22.47 6.95 -4.53
CA LEU A 23 -21.65 5.73 -4.47
C LEU A 23 -21.30 5.35 -3.03
N VAL A 24 -20.89 6.34 -2.22
CA VAL A 24 -20.56 6.12 -0.79
C VAL A 24 -21.79 5.70 0.00
N GLU A 25 -22.93 6.37 -0.19
CA GLU A 25 -24.20 6.00 0.45
C GLU A 25 -24.65 4.59 0.06
N GLY A 26 -24.36 4.18 -1.18
CA GLY A 26 -24.56 2.81 -1.67
C GLY A 26 -23.51 1.81 -1.17
N GLY A 27 -22.56 2.21 -0.28
CA GLY A 27 -21.51 1.35 0.26
C GLY A 27 -20.36 1.03 -0.72
N ARG A 28 -20.29 1.72 -1.86
CA ARG A 28 -19.31 1.47 -2.93
C ARG A 28 -18.02 2.22 -2.65
N GLN A 29 -16.89 1.52 -2.73
CA GLN A 29 -15.55 2.03 -2.43
C GLN A 29 -14.63 2.07 -3.66
N ALA A 30 -15.15 1.70 -4.83
CA ALA A 30 -14.44 1.76 -6.09
C ALA A 30 -15.37 2.18 -7.24
N PHE A 31 -14.80 2.74 -8.28
CA PHE A 31 -15.52 3.09 -9.49
C PHE A 31 -14.61 2.98 -10.71
N GLU A 32 -15.09 2.35 -11.78
CA GLU A 32 -14.40 2.25 -13.05
C GLU A 32 -15.05 3.14 -14.09
N LEU A 33 -14.33 4.14 -14.61
CA LEU A 33 -14.81 4.97 -15.70
C LEU A 33 -14.76 4.19 -17.01
N GLY A 34 -15.92 3.98 -17.62
CA GLY A 34 -16.05 3.32 -18.91
C GLY A 34 -15.90 4.30 -20.08
N PHE A 35 -14.71 4.45 -20.64
CA PHE A 35 -14.51 5.18 -21.91
C PHE A 35 -14.89 4.33 -23.13
N THR A 36 -15.77 3.39 -22.95
CA THR A 36 -16.13 2.32 -23.91
C THR A 36 -16.60 2.84 -25.26
N GLN A 37 -17.22 4.03 -25.31
CA GLN A 37 -17.72 4.67 -26.54
C GLN A 37 -16.94 5.93 -26.97
N GLY A 38 -15.83 6.23 -26.29
CA GLY A 38 -14.98 7.40 -26.58
C GLY A 38 -14.68 8.24 -25.34
N PHE A 39 -14.17 9.45 -25.55
CA PHE A 39 -13.66 10.31 -24.49
C PHE A 39 -14.54 11.57 -24.31
N PRO A 40 -15.67 11.50 -23.59
CA PRO A 40 -16.51 12.66 -23.36
C PRO A 40 -15.90 13.66 -22.37
N TRP A 41 -14.93 13.22 -21.56
CA TRP A 41 -14.28 14.03 -20.53
C TRP A 41 -12.92 14.56 -20.97
N LYS A 42 -12.62 15.80 -20.55
CA LYS A 42 -11.32 16.44 -20.72
C LYS A 42 -10.49 16.31 -19.45
N GLU A 43 -9.18 16.49 -19.55
CA GLU A 43 -8.21 16.43 -18.44
C GLU A 43 -8.67 17.16 -17.17
N ARG A 44 -9.21 18.40 -17.31
CA ARG A 44 -9.71 19.16 -16.15
C ARG A 44 -10.87 18.48 -15.42
N GLN A 45 -11.78 17.82 -16.15
CA GLN A 45 -12.90 17.11 -15.56
C GLN A 45 -12.39 15.85 -14.84
N CYS A 46 -11.46 15.11 -15.47
CA CYS A 46 -10.80 13.96 -14.89
C CYS A 46 -10.08 14.32 -13.59
N ARG A 47 -9.33 15.42 -13.58
CA ARG A 47 -8.64 15.90 -12.37
C ARG A 47 -9.62 16.19 -11.23
N ARG A 48 -10.68 16.97 -11.50
CA ARG A 48 -11.72 17.27 -10.50
C ARG A 48 -12.39 15.99 -9.96
N PHE A 49 -12.69 15.06 -10.85
CA PHE A 49 -13.29 13.78 -10.47
C PHE A 49 -12.35 12.97 -9.57
N GLY A 50 -11.08 12.87 -9.92
CA GLY A 50 -10.07 12.19 -9.13
C GLY A 50 -9.81 12.83 -7.76
N GLU A 51 -9.88 14.17 -7.65
CA GLU A 51 -9.80 14.89 -6.38
C GLU A 51 -10.99 14.57 -5.49
N ALA A 52 -12.21 14.68 -6.02
CA ALA A 52 -13.44 14.40 -5.28
C ALA A 52 -13.58 12.91 -4.86
N ALA A 53 -13.13 11.99 -5.70
CA ALA A 53 -13.13 10.55 -5.38
C ALA A 53 -12.15 10.22 -4.24
N ARG A 54 -10.98 10.86 -4.21
CA ARG A 54 -10.02 10.67 -3.11
C ARG A 54 -10.51 11.20 -1.77
N GLU A 55 -11.19 12.34 -1.76
CA GLU A 55 -11.80 12.89 -0.55
C GLU A 55 -12.82 11.93 0.07
N ARG A 56 -13.38 11.02 -0.72
CA ARG A 56 -14.39 10.02 -0.33
C ARG A 56 -13.83 8.60 -0.19
N ASP A 57 -12.51 8.42 -0.28
CA ASP A 57 -11.83 7.13 -0.30
C ASP A 57 -12.35 6.16 -1.38
N ILE A 58 -12.80 6.70 -2.52
CA ILE A 58 -13.20 5.90 -3.70
C ILE A 58 -11.97 5.64 -4.57
N ARG A 59 -11.68 4.36 -4.80
CA ARG A 59 -10.60 3.94 -5.69
C ARG A 59 -11.08 3.96 -7.14
N LEU A 60 -10.31 4.62 -8.00
CA LEU A 60 -10.63 4.75 -9.42
C LEU A 60 -9.83 3.78 -10.27
N SER A 61 -10.45 3.26 -11.31
CA SER A 61 -9.87 2.69 -12.52
C SER A 61 -10.57 3.28 -13.75
N ALA A 62 -10.05 3.02 -14.94
CA ALA A 62 -10.75 3.34 -16.16
C ALA A 62 -10.61 2.23 -17.18
N HIS A 63 -11.67 1.97 -17.91
CA HIS A 63 -11.67 1.04 -19.04
C HIS A 63 -11.45 1.79 -20.35
N ALA A 64 -10.46 1.34 -21.14
CA ALA A 64 -10.18 1.88 -22.47
C ALA A 64 -11.36 1.59 -23.43
N PRO A 65 -11.49 2.37 -24.54
CA PRO A 65 -12.53 2.08 -25.53
C PRO A 65 -12.48 0.63 -26.06
N TYR A 66 -13.60 -0.01 -26.23
CA TYR A 66 -13.68 -1.42 -26.72
C TYR A 66 -12.98 -1.66 -28.05
N PHE A 67 -12.86 -0.64 -28.91
CA PHE A 67 -12.12 -0.78 -30.16
C PHE A 67 -10.60 -0.76 -29.97
N ALA A 68 -10.11 -0.33 -28.80
CA ALA A 68 -8.70 -0.15 -28.52
C ALA A 68 -8.05 -1.49 -28.09
N ILE A 69 -7.97 -2.42 -29.03
CA ILE A 69 -7.41 -3.76 -28.85
C ILE A 69 -6.02 -3.90 -29.46
N LEU A 70 -5.19 -4.78 -28.90
CA LEU A 70 -3.77 -4.91 -29.24
C LEU A 70 -3.51 -5.90 -30.41
N THR A 71 -4.50 -6.74 -30.75
CA THR A 71 -4.36 -7.78 -31.79
C THR A 71 -4.76 -7.29 -33.20
N VAL A 72 -4.89 -5.98 -33.43
CA VAL A 72 -5.22 -5.39 -34.74
C VAL A 72 -4.02 -5.44 -35.66
N GLU A 73 -4.17 -6.03 -36.88
CA GLU A 73 -3.12 -6.10 -37.90
C GLU A 73 -3.00 -4.82 -38.71
N ASP A 74 -4.13 -4.25 -39.09
CA ASP A 74 -4.13 -3.00 -39.86
C ASP A 74 -3.36 -1.92 -39.12
N GLU A 75 -2.35 -1.37 -39.78
CA GLU A 75 -1.39 -0.46 -39.16
C GLU A 75 -2.05 0.86 -38.70
N ASP A 76 -3.00 1.39 -39.49
CA ASP A 76 -3.65 2.67 -39.15
C ASP A 76 -4.66 2.49 -38.03
N ARG A 77 -5.41 1.39 -38.03
CA ARG A 77 -6.28 1.03 -36.88
C ARG A 77 -5.45 0.74 -35.64
N SER A 78 -4.31 0.08 -35.77
CA SER A 78 -3.40 -0.17 -34.64
C SER A 78 -2.88 1.14 -34.05
N LYS A 79 -2.51 2.12 -34.88
CA LYS A 79 -2.15 3.48 -34.40
C LYS A 79 -3.28 4.13 -33.61
N GLN A 80 -4.52 3.99 -34.09
CA GLN A 80 -5.71 4.50 -33.39
C GLN A 80 -5.93 3.79 -32.05
N CYS A 81 -5.78 2.45 -32.00
CA CYS A 81 -5.89 1.68 -30.77
C CYS A 81 -4.84 2.10 -29.73
N VAL A 82 -3.58 2.18 -30.13
CA VAL A 82 -2.49 2.60 -29.25
C VAL A 82 -2.70 4.04 -28.78
N ALA A 83 -3.12 4.95 -29.66
CA ALA A 83 -3.41 6.34 -29.29
C ALA A 83 -4.59 6.45 -28.31
N ALA A 84 -5.60 5.60 -28.43
CA ALA A 84 -6.73 5.56 -27.51
C ALA A 84 -6.29 5.06 -26.12
N ILE A 85 -5.46 4.02 -26.04
CA ILE A 85 -4.90 3.53 -24.76
C ILE A 85 -4.01 4.61 -24.14
N GLU A 86 -3.08 5.22 -24.91
CA GLU A 86 -2.23 6.32 -24.47
C GLU A 86 -3.06 7.47 -23.89
N HIS A 87 -4.14 7.86 -24.57
CA HIS A 87 -5.02 8.94 -24.13
C HIS A 87 -5.75 8.55 -22.83
N THR A 88 -6.28 7.33 -22.73
CA THR A 88 -6.90 6.83 -21.49
C THR A 88 -5.90 6.87 -20.32
N MET A 89 -4.65 6.45 -20.54
CA MET A 89 -3.61 6.50 -19.52
C MET A 89 -3.32 7.92 -19.06
N LYS A 90 -3.31 8.90 -19.97
CA LYS A 90 -3.16 10.33 -19.62
C LYS A 90 -4.33 10.85 -18.78
N LEU A 91 -5.55 10.49 -19.13
CA LEU A 91 -6.73 10.85 -18.33
C LEU A 91 -6.70 10.20 -16.94
N CYS A 92 -6.22 8.94 -16.84
CA CYS A 92 -6.02 8.28 -15.56
C CYS A 92 -4.94 8.95 -14.70
N GLU A 93 -3.85 9.42 -15.30
CA GLU A 93 -2.84 10.23 -14.58
C GLU A 93 -3.47 11.48 -13.97
N GLU A 94 -4.30 12.19 -14.73
CA GLU A 94 -5.03 13.37 -14.23
C GLU A 94 -6.02 13.02 -13.10
N MET A 95 -6.68 11.89 -13.20
CA MET A 95 -7.56 11.37 -12.12
C MET A 95 -6.79 10.80 -10.93
N ARG A 96 -5.47 10.60 -11.07
CA ARG A 96 -4.64 9.81 -10.16
C ARG A 96 -5.18 8.37 -9.97
N SER A 97 -5.77 7.85 -11.02
CA SER A 97 -6.18 6.46 -11.12
C SER A 97 -4.96 5.59 -11.44
N PRO A 98 -4.70 4.49 -10.70
CA PRO A 98 -3.47 3.73 -10.86
C PRO A 98 -3.44 2.83 -12.10
N ILE A 99 -4.60 2.56 -12.73
CA ILE A 99 -4.69 1.53 -13.77
C ILE A 99 -5.73 1.86 -14.83
N VAL A 100 -5.39 1.53 -16.08
CA VAL A 100 -6.30 1.47 -17.23
C VAL A 100 -6.52 0.01 -17.59
N VAL A 101 -7.75 -0.42 -17.71
CA VAL A 101 -8.14 -1.76 -18.19
C VAL A 101 -8.27 -1.74 -19.71
N ALA A 102 -7.74 -2.76 -20.39
CA ALA A 102 -7.86 -2.92 -21.83
C ALA A 102 -7.92 -4.39 -22.22
N HIS A 103 -8.73 -4.70 -23.24
CA HIS A 103 -8.75 -6.02 -23.86
C HIS A 103 -7.56 -6.22 -24.81
N LEU A 104 -7.05 -7.45 -24.89
CA LEU A 104 -6.02 -7.78 -25.87
C LEU A 104 -6.60 -7.88 -27.29
N GLY A 105 -7.79 -8.47 -27.45
CA GLY A 105 -8.51 -8.57 -28.72
C GLY A 105 -8.73 -10.01 -29.19
N HIS A 106 -8.93 -10.19 -30.50
CA HIS A 106 -9.35 -11.45 -31.08
C HIS A 106 -8.21 -12.27 -31.69
N ILE A 107 -8.35 -13.59 -31.68
CA ILE A 107 -7.38 -14.53 -32.28
C ILE A 107 -7.35 -14.38 -33.81
N GLY A 108 -8.51 -14.30 -34.47
CA GLY A 108 -8.58 -14.07 -35.92
C GLY A 108 -7.89 -15.12 -36.78
N GLY A 109 -7.83 -16.37 -36.30
CA GLY A 109 -7.19 -17.49 -37.03
C GLY A 109 -5.65 -17.52 -36.99
N ARG A 110 -5.02 -16.68 -36.17
CA ARG A 110 -3.55 -16.60 -35.97
C ARG A 110 -3.07 -17.57 -34.89
N SER A 111 -1.80 -17.92 -34.98
CA SER A 111 -1.16 -18.71 -33.93
C SER A 111 -0.93 -17.88 -32.66
N PRO A 112 -0.85 -18.50 -31.48
CA PRO A 112 -0.53 -17.79 -30.24
C PRO A 112 0.81 -17.03 -30.30
N MET A 113 1.80 -17.56 -31.04
CA MET A 113 3.11 -16.92 -31.19
C MET A 113 3.02 -15.62 -32.01
N GLU A 114 2.30 -15.64 -33.15
CA GLU A 114 2.08 -14.43 -33.96
C GLU A 114 1.33 -13.35 -33.18
N LEU A 115 0.31 -13.74 -32.40
CA LEU A 115 -0.42 -12.82 -31.54
C LEU A 115 0.46 -12.23 -30.45
N MET A 116 1.28 -13.05 -29.80
CA MET A 116 2.20 -12.61 -28.77
C MET A 116 3.21 -11.59 -29.29
N ASP A 117 3.82 -11.85 -30.48
CA ASP A 117 4.77 -10.92 -31.10
C ASP A 117 4.10 -9.61 -31.53
N LEU A 118 2.86 -9.70 -32.02
CA LEU A 118 2.08 -8.52 -32.37
C LEU A 118 1.79 -7.66 -31.13
N VAL A 119 1.32 -8.27 -30.05
CA VAL A 119 1.02 -7.58 -28.79
C VAL A 119 2.28 -6.96 -28.19
N ARG A 120 3.42 -7.68 -28.17
CA ARG A 120 4.71 -7.13 -27.73
C ARG A 120 5.06 -5.84 -28.46
N SER A 121 4.97 -5.84 -29.78
CA SER A 121 5.28 -4.64 -30.58
C SER A 121 4.39 -3.44 -30.22
N ARG A 122 3.12 -3.70 -29.86
CA ARG A 122 2.18 -2.64 -29.43
C ARG A 122 2.48 -2.17 -28.00
N LEU A 123 2.85 -3.08 -27.11
CA LEU A 123 3.24 -2.71 -25.74
C LEU A 123 4.54 -1.91 -25.73
N GLU A 124 5.55 -2.27 -26.55
CA GLU A 124 6.75 -1.45 -26.74
C GLU A 124 6.41 -0.03 -27.20
N TRP A 125 5.46 0.09 -28.13
CA TRP A 125 5.03 1.38 -28.62
C TRP A 125 4.30 2.18 -27.54
N ILE A 126 3.35 1.58 -26.80
CA ILE A 126 2.66 2.21 -25.67
C ILE A 126 3.68 2.64 -24.61
N ASP A 127 4.62 1.76 -24.22
CA ASP A 127 5.67 2.12 -23.26
C ASP A 127 6.46 3.34 -23.71
N SER A 128 6.88 3.39 -24.98
CA SER A 128 7.64 4.51 -25.52
C SER A 128 6.93 5.87 -25.33
N LYS A 129 5.59 5.87 -25.31
CA LYS A 129 4.73 7.06 -25.19
C LYS A 129 4.31 7.36 -23.76
N THR A 130 4.20 6.36 -22.91
CA THR A 130 3.55 6.46 -21.60
C THR A 130 4.48 6.18 -20.41
N ARG A 131 5.76 5.88 -20.63
CA ARG A 131 6.73 5.57 -19.57
C ARG A 131 6.92 6.67 -18.51
N HIS A 132 6.49 7.89 -18.80
CA HIS A 132 6.53 9.01 -17.85
C HIS A 132 5.29 9.06 -16.95
N LEU A 133 4.23 8.33 -17.29
CA LEU A 133 2.99 8.28 -16.51
C LEU A 133 3.12 7.27 -15.36
N GLN A 134 2.33 7.48 -14.31
CA GLN A 134 2.27 6.62 -13.12
C GLN A 134 1.13 5.60 -13.16
N VAL A 135 0.61 5.33 -14.33
CA VAL A 135 -0.55 4.49 -14.58
C VAL A 135 -0.10 3.16 -15.17
N PHE A 136 -0.61 2.07 -14.62
CA PHE A 136 -0.42 0.72 -15.18
C PHE A 136 -1.41 0.46 -16.31
N LEU A 137 -1.01 -0.37 -17.26
CA LEU A 137 -1.90 -0.96 -18.24
C LEU A 137 -2.35 -2.33 -17.70
N GLY A 138 -3.62 -2.43 -17.33
CA GLY A 138 -4.26 -3.66 -16.94
C GLY A 138 -4.72 -4.43 -18.17
N LEU A 139 -4.19 -5.61 -18.40
CA LEU A 139 -4.65 -6.49 -19.46
C LEU A 139 -5.69 -7.46 -18.88
N GLU A 140 -6.88 -7.42 -19.46
CA GLU A 140 -8.02 -8.19 -19.01
C GLU A 140 -8.01 -9.61 -19.57
N THR A 141 -8.37 -10.59 -18.73
CA THR A 141 -8.48 -12.00 -19.13
C THR A 141 -9.57 -12.22 -20.15
N ALA A 142 -9.31 -13.06 -21.16
CA ALA A 142 -10.26 -13.41 -22.21
C ALA A 142 -11.34 -14.39 -21.72
N GLY A 143 -12.59 -14.18 -22.16
CA GLY A 143 -13.77 -14.97 -21.75
C GLY A 143 -14.22 -16.05 -22.72
N ASN A 144 -13.62 -16.16 -23.91
CA ASN A 144 -13.97 -17.17 -24.92
C ASN A 144 -12.76 -17.56 -25.77
N ASP A 145 -12.88 -18.68 -26.49
CA ASP A 145 -11.83 -19.27 -27.31
C ASP A 145 -11.51 -18.48 -28.61
N SER A 146 -12.32 -17.49 -28.98
CA SER A 146 -12.05 -16.57 -30.08
C SER A 146 -11.25 -15.33 -29.68
N SER A 147 -11.05 -15.09 -28.38
CA SER A 147 -10.34 -13.95 -27.81
C SER A 147 -8.95 -14.35 -27.32
N PHE A 148 -7.98 -13.46 -27.52
CA PHE A 148 -6.60 -13.65 -27.05
C PHE A 148 -6.41 -12.98 -25.69
N GLY A 149 -5.68 -13.64 -24.79
CA GLY A 149 -5.37 -13.10 -23.46
C GLY A 149 -5.78 -14.03 -22.35
N THR A 150 -5.33 -15.27 -22.38
CA THR A 150 -5.41 -16.14 -21.20
C THR A 150 -4.57 -15.55 -20.06
N LEU A 151 -4.85 -15.97 -18.84
CA LEU A 151 -4.04 -15.55 -17.68
C LEU A 151 -2.55 -15.90 -17.87
N GLY A 152 -2.23 -17.00 -18.59
CA GLY A 152 -0.87 -17.38 -18.96
C GLY A 152 -0.22 -16.40 -19.94
N ASP A 153 -0.95 -15.97 -20.97
CA ASP A 153 -0.45 -14.98 -21.93
C ASP A 153 -0.14 -13.65 -21.24
N ILE A 154 -1.03 -13.20 -20.36
CA ILE A 154 -0.85 -11.97 -19.59
C ILE A 154 0.36 -12.08 -18.63
N ALA A 155 0.59 -13.27 -18.06
CA ALA A 155 1.74 -13.50 -17.18
C ALA A 155 3.07 -13.32 -17.92
N VAL A 156 3.17 -13.86 -19.14
CA VAL A 156 4.36 -13.68 -20.00
C VAL A 156 4.57 -12.18 -20.29
N LEU A 157 3.53 -11.48 -20.71
CA LEU A 157 3.61 -10.05 -21.04
C LEU A 157 3.96 -9.19 -19.82
N ALA A 158 3.37 -9.47 -18.66
CA ALA A 158 3.68 -8.75 -17.42
C ALA A 158 5.11 -8.99 -16.92
N GLY A 159 5.67 -10.17 -17.21
CA GLY A 159 7.08 -10.47 -16.94
C GLY A 159 8.05 -9.69 -17.83
N GLU A 160 7.64 -9.36 -19.06
CA GLU A 160 8.44 -8.60 -20.03
C GLU A 160 8.25 -7.08 -19.89
N PHE A 161 7.05 -6.63 -19.51
CA PHE A 161 6.65 -5.22 -19.44
C PHE A 161 6.23 -4.82 -18.01
N PRO A 162 7.10 -4.18 -17.23
CA PRO A 162 6.82 -3.83 -15.84
C PRO A 162 5.60 -2.91 -15.62
N PHE A 163 5.11 -2.23 -16.65
CA PHE A 163 3.92 -1.38 -16.58
C PHE A 163 2.62 -2.15 -16.85
N VAL A 164 2.70 -3.43 -17.21
CA VAL A 164 1.55 -4.30 -17.44
C VAL A 164 1.16 -4.99 -16.13
N ARG A 165 -0.14 -5.07 -15.86
CA ARG A 165 -0.74 -5.78 -14.73
C ARG A 165 -1.84 -6.71 -15.21
N PRO A 166 -2.09 -7.84 -14.52
CA PRO A 166 -3.28 -8.61 -14.78
C PRO A 166 -4.53 -7.89 -14.27
N VAL A 167 -5.59 -7.95 -15.04
CA VAL A 167 -6.95 -7.66 -14.60
C VAL A 167 -7.77 -8.92 -14.77
N ILE A 168 -8.33 -9.41 -13.68
CA ILE A 168 -9.05 -10.68 -13.69
C ILE A 168 -10.54 -10.41 -13.83
N ASP A 169 -11.08 -10.67 -15.01
CA ASP A 169 -12.53 -10.83 -15.12
C ASP A 169 -12.90 -12.25 -14.68
N TRP A 170 -13.56 -12.34 -13.54
CA TRP A 170 -13.92 -13.63 -12.96
C TRP A 170 -15.02 -14.36 -13.76
N ALA A 171 -15.88 -13.64 -14.46
CA ALA A 171 -16.85 -14.24 -15.38
C ALA A 171 -16.12 -14.90 -16.57
N HIS A 172 -15.13 -14.23 -17.13
CA HIS A 172 -14.29 -14.75 -18.19
C HIS A 172 -13.52 -16.01 -17.76
N VAL A 173 -12.83 -15.95 -16.61
CA VAL A 173 -12.11 -17.11 -16.08
C VAL A 173 -13.07 -18.26 -15.76
N HIS A 174 -14.26 -17.97 -15.20
CA HIS A 174 -15.29 -18.97 -14.95
C HIS A 174 -15.74 -19.65 -16.23
N ALA A 175 -16.00 -18.88 -17.29
CA ALA A 175 -16.42 -19.39 -18.57
C ALA A 175 -15.35 -20.25 -19.24
N MET A 176 -14.10 -19.79 -19.24
CA MET A 176 -12.95 -20.56 -19.80
C MET A 176 -12.66 -21.83 -19.00
N ALA A 177 -13.05 -21.88 -17.73
CA ALA A 177 -13.01 -23.10 -16.90
C ALA A 177 -14.29 -23.97 -17.04
N GLY A 178 -15.12 -23.75 -18.07
CA GLY A 178 -16.36 -24.50 -18.31
C GLY A 178 -17.39 -24.38 -17.17
N GLY A 179 -17.44 -23.23 -16.48
CA GLY A 179 -18.29 -23.02 -15.32
C GLY A 179 -17.70 -23.52 -14.00
N GLY A 180 -16.37 -23.72 -13.94
CA GLY A 180 -15.72 -24.40 -12.82
C GLY A 180 -15.45 -23.56 -11.57
N LEU A 181 -15.56 -22.23 -11.60
CA LEU A 181 -15.31 -21.36 -10.45
C LEU A 181 -16.52 -21.29 -9.51
N THR A 182 -16.84 -22.40 -8.85
CA THR A 182 -18.01 -22.51 -7.96
C THR A 182 -17.67 -22.72 -6.49
N SER A 183 -16.40 -22.82 -6.15
CA SER A 183 -15.94 -23.08 -4.78
C SER A 183 -14.74 -22.22 -4.43
N ARG A 184 -14.54 -21.98 -3.12
CA ARG A 184 -13.34 -21.30 -2.60
C ARG A 184 -12.05 -21.90 -3.16
N ALA A 185 -11.93 -23.24 -3.18
CA ALA A 185 -10.72 -23.92 -3.66
C ALA A 185 -10.42 -23.61 -5.15
N ALA A 186 -11.48 -23.43 -5.98
CA ALA A 186 -11.30 -23.08 -7.38
C ALA A 186 -10.71 -21.64 -7.54
N PHE A 187 -11.16 -20.68 -6.74
CA PHE A 187 -10.59 -19.34 -6.71
C PHE A 187 -9.17 -19.34 -6.13
N GLU A 188 -8.92 -20.13 -5.09
CA GLU A 188 -7.57 -20.28 -4.52
C GLU A 188 -6.58 -20.81 -5.56
N ALA A 189 -6.98 -21.73 -6.43
CA ALA A 189 -6.13 -22.23 -7.52
C ALA A 189 -5.74 -21.12 -8.53
N VAL A 190 -6.64 -20.17 -8.81
CA VAL A 190 -6.31 -19.00 -9.64
C VAL A 190 -5.34 -18.07 -8.91
N PHE A 191 -5.53 -17.82 -7.63
CA PHE A 191 -4.58 -17.05 -6.83
C PHE A 191 -3.22 -17.75 -6.73
N ASP A 192 -3.16 -19.09 -6.62
CA ASP A 192 -1.90 -19.86 -6.67
C ASP A 192 -1.14 -19.63 -7.97
N PHE A 193 -1.88 -19.62 -9.10
CA PHE A 193 -1.29 -19.30 -10.39
C PHE A 193 -0.76 -17.86 -10.43
N ILE A 194 -1.53 -16.90 -9.93
CA ILE A 194 -1.10 -15.48 -9.87
C ILE A 194 0.15 -15.35 -8.99
N ASP A 195 0.17 -15.97 -7.81
CA ASP A 195 1.33 -15.98 -6.91
C ASP A 195 2.59 -16.56 -7.58
N ALA A 196 2.42 -17.59 -8.41
CA ALA A 196 3.53 -18.25 -9.07
C ALA A 196 4.07 -17.49 -10.30
N GLN A 197 3.21 -16.74 -11.00
CA GLN A 197 3.55 -16.17 -12.32
C GLN A 197 3.78 -14.65 -12.31
N PHE A 198 3.19 -13.90 -11.36
CA PHE A 198 3.28 -12.45 -11.34
C PHE A 198 4.10 -11.96 -10.15
N ALA A 199 5.39 -11.71 -10.37
CA ALA A 199 6.26 -11.18 -9.32
C ALA A 199 5.77 -9.81 -8.80
N GLY A 200 5.66 -9.66 -7.48
CA GLY A 200 5.32 -8.39 -6.84
C GLY A 200 3.88 -7.91 -7.08
N TRP A 201 2.97 -8.75 -7.55
CA TRP A 201 1.58 -8.35 -7.82
C TRP A 201 0.85 -7.86 -6.56
N LYS A 202 1.20 -8.35 -5.36
CA LYS A 202 0.62 -7.95 -4.06
C LYS A 202 1.04 -6.55 -3.59
N THR A 203 1.90 -5.86 -4.33
CA THR A 203 2.31 -4.48 -4.01
C THR A 203 1.18 -3.45 -4.22
N ALA A 204 0.12 -3.84 -4.91
CA ALA A 204 -1.11 -3.07 -5.08
C ALA A 204 -2.29 -4.04 -5.08
N PRO A 205 -3.51 -3.57 -4.75
CA PRO A 205 -4.70 -4.41 -4.86
C PRO A 205 -4.87 -4.98 -6.27
N LEU A 206 -5.28 -6.26 -6.35
CA LEU A 206 -5.61 -6.89 -7.62
C LEU A 206 -6.90 -6.27 -8.18
N GLN A 207 -6.81 -5.70 -9.37
CA GLN A 207 -7.99 -5.22 -10.09
C GLN A 207 -8.76 -6.40 -10.67
N CYS A 208 -10.05 -6.49 -10.37
CA CYS A 208 -10.92 -7.56 -10.81
C CYS A 208 -12.23 -6.98 -11.35
N GLN A 209 -12.78 -7.65 -12.35
CA GLN A 209 -14.15 -7.46 -12.80
C GLN A 209 -14.99 -8.66 -12.39
N PHE A 210 -16.27 -8.45 -12.18
CA PHE A 210 -17.18 -9.49 -11.71
C PHE A 210 -18.59 -9.28 -12.25
N SER A 211 -19.12 -10.30 -12.91
CA SER A 211 -20.53 -10.41 -13.28
C SER A 211 -20.91 -11.87 -13.30
N ASP A 212 -22.19 -12.19 -13.10
CA ASP A 212 -22.66 -13.55 -13.37
C ASP A 212 -22.84 -13.73 -14.87
N ASN A 213 -22.62 -14.95 -15.38
CA ASN A 213 -22.61 -15.20 -16.80
C ASN A 213 -23.25 -16.54 -17.18
N GLN A 214 -23.65 -16.62 -18.44
CA GLN A 214 -24.04 -17.85 -19.09
C GLN A 214 -22.83 -18.44 -19.82
N VAL A 215 -22.45 -19.66 -19.44
CA VAL A 215 -21.31 -20.39 -20.00
C VAL A 215 -21.79 -21.33 -21.11
N GLY A 216 -21.02 -21.38 -22.20
CA GLY A 216 -21.22 -22.30 -23.34
C GLY A 216 -19.98 -23.13 -23.63
N ASP A 217 -20.04 -23.94 -24.69
CA ASP A 217 -18.93 -24.84 -25.10
C ASP A 217 -17.66 -24.09 -25.53
N HIS A 218 -17.77 -22.79 -25.90
CA HIS A 218 -16.70 -21.94 -26.39
C HIS A 218 -16.36 -20.79 -25.42
N GLY A 219 -16.77 -20.91 -24.16
CA GLY A 219 -16.55 -19.87 -23.14
C GLY A 219 -17.83 -19.07 -22.85
N GLU A 220 -17.68 -17.78 -22.56
CA GLU A 220 -18.81 -16.92 -22.23
C GLU A 220 -19.73 -16.66 -23.42
N ILE A 221 -21.04 -16.82 -23.18
CA ILE A 221 -22.10 -16.44 -24.14
C ILE A 221 -22.53 -14.99 -23.89
N ARG A 222 -22.77 -14.63 -22.61
CA ARG A 222 -23.22 -13.29 -22.20
C ARG A 222 -23.24 -13.15 -20.68
N HIS A 223 -23.18 -11.92 -20.20
CA HIS A 223 -23.52 -11.60 -18.82
C HIS A 223 -25.03 -11.80 -18.58
N VAL A 224 -25.37 -12.27 -17.37
CA VAL A 224 -26.76 -12.46 -16.90
C VAL A 224 -26.97 -11.75 -15.57
N ALA A 225 -28.23 -11.64 -15.12
CA ALA A 225 -28.51 -11.10 -13.80
C ALA A 225 -27.87 -11.99 -12.72
N TYR A 226 -27.39 -11.36 -11.64
CA TYR A 226 -26.75 -12.10 -10.56
C TYR A 226 -27.73 -13.08 -9.90
N GLY A 227 -27.39 -14.35 -9.94
CA GLY A 227 -28.24 -15.45 -9.48
C GLY A 227 -28.80 -16.33 -10.61
N ASP A 228 -28.78 -15.86 -11.85
CA ASP A 228 -29.27 -16.61 -13.02
C ASP A 228 -28.21 -17.56 -13.59
N GLY A 229 -26.93 -17.27 -13.39
CA GLY A 229 -25.81 -18.17 -13.70
C GLY A 229 -25.32 -18.94 -12.47
N THR A 230 -24.06 -19.40 -12.51
CA THR A 230 -23.46 -20.22 -11.45
C THR A 230 -22.32 -19.54 -10.70
N LEU A 231 -21.83 -18.41 -11.17
CA LEU A 231 -20.75 -17.68 -10.53
C LEU A 231 -21.27 -16.91 -9.31
N ARG A 232 -20.59 -17.05 -8.16
CA ARG A 232 -20.95 -16.39 -6.90
C ARG A 232 -19.75 -15.66 -6.34
N ILE A 233 -19.99 -14.47 -5.73
CA ILE A 233 -18.95 -13.63 -5.15
C ILE A 233 -18.42 -14.18 -3.82
N GLY A 234 -19.26 -14.88 -3.05
CA GLY A 234 -18.87 -15.40 -1.73
C GLY A 234 -17.59 -16.24 -1.74
N PRO A 235 -17.46 -17.27 -2.60
CA PRO A 235 -16.24 -18.07 -2.70
C PRO A 235 -14.99 -17.27 -3.07
N LEU A 236 -15.09 -16.22 -3.89
CA LEU A 236 -13.99 -15.29 -4.18
C LEU A 236 -13.58 -14.53 -2.92
N VAL A 237 -14.56 -13.99 -2.19
CA VAL A 237 -14.32 -13.26 -0.93
C VAL A 237 -13.63 -14.16 0.09
N GLU A 238 -14.10 -15.40 0.25
CA GLU A 238 -13.49 -16.38 1.15
C GLU A 238 -12.03 -16.68 0.77
N ALA A 239 -11.76 -16.90 -0.52
CA ALA A 239 -10.41 -17.17 -1.03
C ALA A 239 -9.48 -15.98 -0.83
N ALA A 240 -9.92 -14.75 -1.19
CA ALA A 240 -9.14 -13.54 -1.04
C ALA A 240 -8.82 -13.26 0.45
N ARG A 241 -9.82 -13.43 1.34
CA ARG A 241 -9.62 -13.23 2.78
C ARG A 241 -8.71 -14.28 3.41
N ALA A 242 -8.87 -15.55 3.01
CA ALA A 242 -8.02 -16.62 3.52
C ALA A 242 -6.54 -16.45 3.17
N ARG A 243 -6.26 -15.76 2.07
CA ARG A 243 -4.91 -15.45 1.57
C ARG A 243 -4.46 -14.04 1.93
N ASP A 244 -5.32 -13.28 2.61
CA ASP A 244 -5.07 -11.87 2.96
C ASP A 244 -4.68 -11.03 1.73
N VAL A 245 -5.40 -11.24 0.64
CA VAL A 245 -5.18 -10.53 -0.63
C VAL A 245 -6.09 -9.31 -0.70
N ASP A 246 -5.50 -8.18 -1.07
CA ASP A 246 -6.25 -6.97 -1.39
C ASP A 246 -6.80 -7.04 -2.81
N VAL A 247 -8.11 -6.87 -2.97
CA VAL A 247 -8.79 -6.87 -4.26
C VAL A 247 -9.71 -5.67 -4.43
N VAL A 248 -9.76 -5.16 -5.65
CA VAL A 248 -10.78 -4.20 -6.09
C VAL A 248 -11.70 -4.94 -7.05
N VAL A 249 -12.95 -5.09 -6.70
CA VAL A 249 -13.97 -5.79 -7.50
C VAL A 249 -14.89 -4.76 -8.14
N ILE A 250 -14.87 -4.69 -9.45
CA ILE A 250 -15.78 -3.84 -10.23
C ILE A 250 -16.90 -4.73 -10.79
N SER A 251 -18.12 -4.43 -10.42
CA SER A 251 -19.26 -5.13 -11.01
C SER A 251 -19.57 -4.58 -12.39
N GLU A 252 -19.66 -5.48 -13.37
CA GLU A 252 -20.05 -5.18 -14.74
C GLU A 252 -21.49 -5.61 -15.07
N SER A 253 -22.26 -5.93 -14.04
CA SER A 253 -23.69 -6.23 -14.21
C SER A 253 -24.42 -5.03 -14.81
N ARG A 254 -25.42 -5.30 -15.65
CA ARG A 254 -26.19 -4.23 -16.31
C ARG A 254 -27.30 -3.65 -15.43
N GLU A 255 -27.67 -4.35 -14.36
CA GLU A 255 -28.82 -4.06 -13.53
C GLU A 255 -28.41 -3.65 -12.13
N GLU A 256 -28.96 -2.55 -11.64
CA GLU A 256 -28.71 -2.06 -10.28
C GLU A 256 -29.07 -3.11 -9.21
N HIS A 257 -30.09 -3.93 -9.47
CA HIS A 257 -30.45 -5.01 -8.56
C HIS A 257 -29.32 -6.05 -8.41
N SER A 258 -28.66 -6.42 -9.50
CA SER A 258 -27.52 -7.34 -9.48
C SER A 258 -26.33 -6.74 -8.71
N HIS A 259 -26.04 -5.45 -8.88
CA HIS A 259 -25.01 -4.77 -8.12
C HIS A 259 -25.25 -4.86 -6.60
N ARG A 260 -26.49 -4.68 -6.15
CA ARG A 260 -26.86 -4.79 -4.73
C ARG A 260 -26.72 -6.21 -4.20
N LEU A 261 -27.20 -7.20 -4.96
CA LEU A 261 -27.09 -8.61 -4.55
C LEU A 261 -25.62 -9.05 -4.40
N ILE A 262 -24.76 -8.66 -5.35
CA ILE A 262 -23.33 -8.94 -5.29
C ILE A 262 -22.71 -8.29 -4.04
N GLN A 263 -23.05 -7.03 -3.79
CA GLN A 263 -22.54 -6.31 -2.62
C GLN A 263 -23.04 -6.90 -1.31
N ASP A 264 -24.32 -7.24 -1.20
CA ASP A 264 -24.90 -7.83 0.01
C ASP A 264 -24.25 -9.19 0.33
N GLU A 265 -24.03 -10.03 -0.69
CA GLU A 265 -23.33 -11.32 -0.51
C GLU A 265 -21.85 -11.09 -0.15
N LEU A 266 -21.16 -10.16 -0.79
CA LEU A 266 -19.78 -9.79 -0.47
C LEU A 266 -19.68 -9.35 1.00
N ASP A 267 -20.51 -8.41 1.42
CA ASP A 267 -20.47 -7.84 2.77
C ASP A 267 -20.82 -8.89 3.85
N SER A 268 -21.81 -9.75 3.56
CA SER A 268 -22.16 -10.86 4.47
C SER A 268 -21.03 -11.86 4.60
N THR A 269 -20.37 -12.20 3.49
CA THR A 269 -19.24 -13.13 3.46
C THR A 269 -18.01 -12.53 4.13
N VAL A 270 -17.72 -11.24 3.93
CA VAL A 270 -16.65 -10.51 4.64
C VAL A 270 -16.86 -10.58 6.15
N ARG A 271 -18.08 -10.38 6.64
CA ARG A 271 -18.42 -10.48 8.08
C ARG A 271 -18.30 -11.92 8.61
N ALA A 272 -18.67 -12.91 7.81
CA ALA A 272 -18.67 -14.32 8.21
C ALA A 272 -17.29 -14.97 8.13
N THR A 273 -16.39 -14.45 7.30
CA THR A 273 -15.06 -15.02 7.06
C THR A 273 -14.00 -14.20 7.81
N PRO A 274 -13.54 -14.62 9.00
CA PRO A 274 -12.46 -13.93 9.70
C PRO A 274 -11.19 -13.91 8.83
N LEU A 275 -10.40 -12.84 8.96
CA LEU A 275 -9.04 -12.88 8.41
C LEU A 275 -8.27 -14.01 9.08
N PRO A 276 -7.45 -14.79 8.35
CA PRO A 276 -6.55 -15.74 8.96
C PRO A 276 -5.70 -15.03 10.01
N PRO A 277 -5.23 -15.71 11.06
CA PRO A 277 -4.17 -15.18 11.88
C PRO A 277 -3.06 -14.80 10.93
N SER A 278 -2.66 -13.52 10.96
CA SER A 278 -1.76 -12.91 9.99
C SER A 278 -0.55 -13.79 9.75
N GLU A 279 -0.52 -14.49 8.61
CA GLU A 279 0.73 -15.08 8.14
C GLU A 279 1.68 -13.92 7.79
N PRO A 280 2.97 -14.06 8.10
CA PRO A 280 3.95 -13.02 7.82
C PRO A 280 4.00 -12.73 6.32
N VAL A 281 3.67 -11.48 5.95
CA VAL A 281 3.78 -10.99 4.57
C VAL A 281 5.23 -10.62 4.30
N GLY A 282 5.69 -10.86 3.07
CA GLY A 282 7.01 -10.41 2.63
C GLY A 282 8.17 -11.13 3.33
N ARG A 283 8.31 -12.45 3.13
CA ARG A 283 9.55 -13.17 3.48
C ARG A 283 10.64 -12.78 2.51
N LEU A 284 11.57 -11.94 2.97
CA LEU A 284 12.71 -11.48 2.20
C LEU A 284 13.96 -12.22 2.70
N SER A 285 14.59 -13.01 1.84
CA SER A 285 15.75 -13.84 2.21
C SER A 285 17.09 -13.15 2.04
N GLU A 286 17.18 -12.15 1.18
CA GLU A 286 18.43 -11.45 0.85
C GLU A 286 18.14 -10.00 0.45
N ALA A 287 19.14 -9.11 0.65
CA ALA A 287 19.09 -7.78 0.07
C ALA A 287 19.22 -7.88 -1.45
N PRO A 288 18.20 -7.51 -2.25
CA PRO A 288 18.33 -7.57 -3.69
C PRO A 288 19.43 -6.61 -4.15
N ALA A 289 20.21 -7.03 -5.14
CA ALA A 289 21.20 -6.15 -5.75
C ALA A 289 20.51 -4.91 -6.34
N LEU A 290 21.13 -3.74 -6.18
CA LEU A 290 20.65 -2.53 -6.84
C LEU A 290 20.78 -2.71 -8.36
N ASP A 291 19.66 -2.84 -9.05
CA ASP A 291 19.61 -2.84 -10.50
C ASP A 291 19.98 -1.47 -11.05
N GLY A 292 21.02 -1.39 -11.91
CA GLY A 292 21.37 -0.12 -12.53
C GLY A 292 22.65 -0.13 -13.36
N ARG A 293 22.83 0.89 -14.20
CA ARG A 293 24.05 1.10 -14.98
C ARG A 293 25.07 1.90 -14.16
N ARG A 294 26.28 1.38 -14.01
CA ARG A 294 27.41 2.09 -13.39
C ARG A 294 28.05 3.07 -14.35
N ALA A 295 28.23 4.31 -13.93
CA ALA A 295 29.07 5.31 -14.58
C ALA A 295 29.91 6.03 -13.51
N GLY A 296 31.02 5.39 -13.07
CA GLY A 296 31.85 5.88 -11.98
C GLY A 296 31.10 5.89 -10.65
N ASP A 297 31.11 7.02 -9.92
CA ASP A 297 30.43 7.23 -8.63
C ASP A 297 28.94 7.66 -8.80
N ARG A 298 28.47 7.70 -10.04
CA ARG A 298 27.07 7.99 -10.40
C ARG A 298 26.43 6.74 -10.95
N HIS A 299 25.26 6.40 -10.41
CA HIS A 299 24.50 5.24 -10.84
C HIS A 299 23.09 5.69 -11.22
N GLU A 300 22.52 5.04 -12.21
CA GLU A 300 21.10 5.16 -12.51
C GLU A 300 20.45 3.86 -12.01
N ILE A 301 19.59 3.98 -10.99
CA ILE A 301 18.89 2.87 -10.35
C ILE A 301 17.43 2.89 -10.82
N GLY A 302 16.87 1.74 -11.06
CA GLY A 302 15.47 1.54 -11.43
C GLY A 302 15.34 0.93 -12.82
N ARG A 303 14.53 -0.14 -12.89
CA ARG A 303 13.98 -0.66 -14.13
C ARG A 303 12.57 -0.12 -14.22
N GLY A 304 12.32 0.82 -15.09
CA GLY A 304 10.97 1.29 -15.29
C GLY A 304 10.85 2.80 -15.49
N ARG A 305 9.69 3.33 -15.22
CA ARG A 305 9.24 4.68 -15.57
C ARG A 305 9.95 5.83 -14.82
N ARG A 306 10.74 5.52 -13.78
CA ARG A 306 11.36 6.54 -12.91
C ARG A 306 12.84 6.24 -12.65
N PRO A 307 13.74 6.41 -13.61
CA PRO A 307 15.16 6.24 -13.38
C PRO A 307 15.63 7.26 -12.33
N LEU A 308 16.19 6.78 -11.22
CA LEU A 308 16.76 7.61 -10.19
C LEU A 308 18.28 7.72 -10.38
N ARG A 309 18.78 8.93 -10.58
CA ARG A 309 20.22 9.19 -10.56
C ARG A 309 20.69 9.31 -9.13
N VAL A 310 21.55 8.38 -8.71
CA VAL A 310 22.20 8.40 -7.39
C VAL A 310 23.68 8.73 -7.54
N SER A 311 24.23 9.37 -6.51
CA SER A 311 25.63 9.78 -6.48
C SER A 311 26.27 9.49 -5.13
N ASN A 312 27.60 9.47 -5.10
CA ASN A 312 28.38 9.27 -3.88
C ASN A 312 28.04 7.97 -3.15
N VAL A 313 27.78 6.89 -3.91
CA VAL A 313 27.35 5.60 -3.35
C VAL A 313 28.43 4.95 -2.48
N THR A 314 29.71 5.29 -2.70
CA THR A 314 30.85 4.81 -1.92
C THR A 314 31.14 5.64 -0.68
N LYS A 315 30.40 6.75 -0.46
CA LYS A 315 30.56 7.61 0.71
C LYS A 315 30.18 6.85 1.98
N LEU A 316 31.10 6.79 2.93
CA LEU A 316 30.86 6.17 4.24
C LEU A 316 29.84 6.99 5.03
N TYR A 317 28.76 6.31 5.49
CA TYR A 317 27.70 6.91 6.27
C TYR A 317 27.75 6.52 7.75
N PHE A 318 28.21 5.30 8.07
CA PHE A 318 28.16 4.75 9.42
C PHE A 318 29.56 4.56 10.07
N GLY A 319 30.60 5.24 9.55
CA GLY A 319 31.92 5.29 10.16
C GLY A 319 32.54 3.92 10.40
N GLU A 320 32.74 3.55 11.63
CA GLU A 320 33.42 2.29 12.04
C GLU A 320 32.67 1.02 11.58
N GLY A 321 31.37 1.08 11.31
CA GLY A 321 30.57 -0.03 10.74
C GLY A 321 30.84 -0.27 9.26
N GLY A 322 31.52 0.67 8.58
CA GLY A 322 31.91 0.53 7.18
C GLY A 322 30.79 0.66 6.16
N TYR A 323 29.55 0.91 6.58
CA TYR A 323 28.41 1.03 5.66
C TYR A 323 28.41 2.36 4.92
N THR A 324 28.17 2.25 3.62
CA THR A 324 28.15 3.36 2.67
C THR A 324 26.73 3.85 2.39
N LYS A 325 26.64 4.93 1.64
CA LYS A 325 25.35 5.36 1.05
C LYS A 325 24.77 4.30 0.13
N GLY A 326 25.62 3.53 -0.59
CA GLY A 326 25.20 2.43 -1.43
C GLY A 326 24.50 1.31 -0.64
N ASP A 327 25.05 0.96 0.53
CA ASP A 327 24.45 -0.04 1.42
C ASP A 327 23.09 0.43 1.95
N LEU A 328 22.96 1.71 2.31
CA LEU A 328 21.69 2.31 2.71
C LEU A 328 20.64 2.26 1.59
N LEU A 329 21.05 2.59 0.36
CA LEU A 329 20.17 2.52 -0.82
C LEU A 329 19.73 1.07 -1.08
N GLN A 330 20.67 0.11 -1.02
CA GLN A 330 20.38 -1.30 -1.20
C GLN A 330 19.42 -1.82 -0.14
N TYR A 331 19.63 -1.43 1.11
CA TYR A 331 18.73 -1.77 2.20
C TYR A 331 17.31 -1.29 1.94
N TYR A 332 17.11 0.02 1.65
CA TYR A 332 15.77 0.58 1.41
C TYR A 332 15.12 0.04 0.13
N ALA A 333 15.91 -0.30 -0.87
CA ALA A 333 15.40 -1.01 -2.04
C ALA A 333 14.85 -2.39 -1.69
N GLY A 334 15.54 -3.10 -0.80
CA GLY A 334 15.19 -4.46 -0.40
C GLY A 334 13.98 -4.52 0.51
N VAL A 335 13.91 -3.64 1.52
CA VAL A 335 12.78 -3.63 2.48
C VAL A 335 11.55 -2.90 1.96
N ALA A 336 11.56 -2.38 0.73
CA ALA A 336 10.49 -1.57 0.20
C ALA A 336 9.13 -2.29 0.26
N GLU A 337 9.10 -3.58 -0.04
CA GLU A 337 7.87 -4.38 -0.03
C GLU A 337 7.19 -4.39 1.35
N VAL A 338 7.97 -4.51 2.43
CA VAL A 338 7.44 -4.51 3.80
C VAL A 338 7.34 -3.11 4.41
N LEU A 339 8.15 -2.14 3.97
CA LEU A 339 8.18 -0.80 4.54
C LEU A 339 7.13 0.14 3.94
N VAL A 340 6.95 0.12 2.62
CA VAL A 340 6.04 1.05 1.91
C VAL A 340 4.62 1.03 2.47
N PRO A 341 3.97 -0.11 2.78
CA PRO A 341 2.63 -0.13 3.34
C PRO A 341 2.47 0.68 4.65
N HIS A 342 3.53 0.75 5.45
CA HIS A 342 3.55 1.53 6.70
C HIS A 342 3.71 3.02 6.48
N LEU A 343 4.28 3.44 5.35
CA LEU A 343 4.55 4.83 5.00
C LEU A 343 3.54 5.41 4.01
N ALA A 344 2.85 4.56 3.26
CA ALA A 344 1.95 4.97 2.18
C ALA A 344 0.92 5.99 2.69
N ASP A 345 0.77 7.07 1.90
CA ASP A 345 -0.17 8.17 2.17
C ASP A 345 0.09 8.95 3.47
N ARG A 346 1.28 8.86 4.05
CA ARG A 346 1.63 9.63 5.25
C ARG A 346 2.59 10.76 4.93
N PRO A 347 2.32 11.97 5.46
CA PRO A 347 3.31 13.04 5.47
C PRO A 347 4.60 12.58 6.16
N MET A 348 5.75 12.76 5.51
CA MET A 348 7.04 12.26 5.98
C MET A 348 7.95 13.37 6.45
N SER A 349 8.53 13.22 7.63
CA SER A 349 9.73 13.97 8.04
C SER A 349 10.97 13.12 7.83
N MET A 350 12.08 13.75 7.48
CA MET A 350 13.36 13.10 7.21
C MET A 350 14.43 13.55 8.19
N SER A 351 15.16 12.60 8.79
CA SER A 351 16.45 12.91 9.42
C SER A 351 17.56 12.62 8.42
N ARG A 352 18.19 13.68 7.90
CA ARG A 352 19.21 13.63 6.85
C ARG A 352 20.61 13.78 7.41
N TYR A 353 21.54 13.00 6.88
CA TYR A 353 22.93 12.95 7.26
C TYR A 353 23.84 13.02 6.04
N PRO A 354 23.94 14.17 5.35
CA PRO A 354 24.71 14.29 4.10
C PRO A 354 26.19 13.91 4.25
N GLU A 355 26.77 14.11 5.44
CA GLU A 355 28.16 13.77 5.77
C GLU A 355 28.29 12.46 6.58
N GLY A 356 27.20 11.64 6.63
CA GLY A 356 27.14 10.46 7.49
C GLY A 356 26.83 10.79 8.95
N ILE A 357 26.75 9.77 9.81
CA ILE A 357 26.33 9.90 11.22
C ILE A 357 27.30 10.73 12.09
N GLY A 358 28.52 10.91 11.65
CA GLY A 358 29.52 11.77 12.33
C GLY A 358 29.43 13.25 11.95
N GLY A 359 28.60 13.62 10.98
CA GLY A 359 28.42 14.97 10.48
C GLY A 359 27.17 15.69 10.98
N PRO A 360 26.92 16.91 10.46
CA PRO A 360 25.71 17.65 10.79
C PRO A 360 24.44 16.91 10.37
N THR A 361 23.41 17.01 11.22
CA THR A 361 22.08 16.42 11.00
C THR A 361 21.07 17.49 10.64
N PHE A 362 20.20 17.19 9.69
CA PHE A 362 19.10 18.04 9.27
C PHE A 362 17.78 17.31 9.44
N TYR A 363 16.88 17.88 10.25
CA TYR A 363 15.52 17.38 10.38
C TYR A 363 14.61 18.20 9.46
N GLU A 364 14.17 17.59 8.37
CA GLU A 364 13.40 18.26 7.33
C GLU A 364 11.96 17.75 7.31
N LYS A 365 11.03 18.69 7.39
CA LYS A 365 9.59 18.46 7.24
C LYS A 365 9.08 18.93 5.88
N ARG A 366 9.61 20.07 5.42
CA ARG A 366 9.16 20.70 4.17
C ARG A 366 9.81 20.05 2.96
N ALA A 367 9.00 19.80 1.94
CA ALA A 367 9.48 19.40 0.62
C ALA A 367 10.49 20.44 0.07
N PRO A 368 11.67 20.00 -0.44
CA PRO A 368 12.76 20.90 -0.78
C PRO A 368 12.55 21.74 -2.05
N GLY A 369 11.46 21.53 -2.79
CA GLY A 369 11.11 22.26 -4.02
C GLY A 369 11.84 21.77 -5.27
N HIS A 370 12.80 20.86 -5.14
CA HIS A 370 13.50 20.22 -6.26
C HIS A 370 13.27 18.70 -6.30
N GLN A 371 12.31 18.21 -5.52
CA GLN A 371 11.87 16.83 -5.61
C GLN A 371 11.30 16.56 -7.02
N PRO A 372 11.46 15.33 -7.54
CA PRO A 372 10.81 14.93 -8.77
C PRO A 372 9.28 15.11 -8.70
N ASP A 373 8.65 15.40 -9.81
CA ASP A 373 7.19 15.60 -9.88
C ASP A 373 6.38 14.38 -9.40
N TRP A 374 6.98 13.20 -9.43
CA TRP A 374 6.38 11.97 -8.95
C TRP A 374 6.52 11.76 -7.42
N ILE A 375 7.27 12.59 -6.70
CA ILE A 375 7.22 12.65 -5.23
C ILE A 375 6.05 13.54 -4.84
N GLU A 376 4.98 12.93 -4.38
CA GLU A 376 3.81 13.66 -3.96
C GLU A 376 4.03 14.42 -2.67
N THR A 377 3.32 15.55 -2.54
CA THR A 377 3.33 16.38 -1.34
C THR A 377 1.92 16.52 -0.77
N VAL A 378 1.86 16.64 0.55
CA VAL A 378 0.63 16.88 1.31
C VAL A 378 0.82 18.11 2.19
N ASP A 379 -0.10 19.03 2.11
CA ASP A 379 -0.12 20.23 2.95
C ASP A 379 -0.68 19.90 4.33
N VAL A 380 0.21 19.94 5.34
CA VAL A 380 -0.17 19.73 6.75
C VAL A 380 -0.32 21.09 7.42
N PRO A 381 -1.46 21.39 8.07
CA PRO A 381 -1.64 22.61 8.84
C PRO A 381 -0.52 22.82 9.87
N SER A 382 0.03 24.02 9.97
CA SER A 382 1.13 24.36 10.87
C SER A 382 0.97 25.77 11.40
N GLU A 383 0.66 25.90 12.68
CA GLU A 383 0.57 27.21 13.35
C GLU A 383 1.90 27.96 13.32
N SER A 384 3.02 27.25 13.48
CA SER A 384 4.37 27.83 13.47
C SER A 384 4.80 28.34 12.10
N ALA A 385 4.20 27.84 11.02
CA ALA A 385 4.44 28.30 9.66
C ALA A 385 3.44 29.36 9.20
N GLY A 386 2.46 29.69 10.03
CA GLY A 386 1.40 30.65 9.70
C GLY A 386 0.48 30.21 8.56
N GLY A 387 0.30 28.88 8.38
CA GLY A 387 -0.50 28.32 7.30
C GLY A 387 -0.33 26.80 7.20
N SER A 388 0.26 26.28 6.12
CA SER A 388 0.57 24.87 5.93
C SER A 388 2.04 24.65 5.61
N THR A 389 2.49 23.42 5.80
CA THR A 389 3.81 22.93 5.38
C THR A 389 3.60 21.77 4.42
N ALA A 390 4.17 21.85 3.22
CA ALA A 390 4.15 20.77 2.25
C ALA A 390 5.13 19.66 2.69
N PHE A 391 4.60 18.51 3.09
CA PHE A 391 5.36 17.31 3.41
C PHE A 391 5.38 16.38 2.21
N MET A 392 6.46 15.64 2.01
CA MET A 392 6.51 14.57 1.01
C MET A 392 5.88 13.29 1.54
N THR A 393 5.46 12.40 0.62
CA THR A 393 4.95 11.07 0.93
C THR A 393 5.83 9.99 0.28
N ALA A 394 5.88 8.79 0.89
CA ALA A 394 6.53 7.60 0.34
C ALA A 394 5.46 6.59 -0.06
N ARG A 395 5.31 6.33 -1.36
CA ARG A 395 4.26 5.43 -1.88
C ARG A 395 4.80 4.19 -2.56
N ASP A 396 6.07 4.18 -2.88
CA ASP A 396 6.71 3.12 -3.64
C ASP A 396 8.21 3.00 -3.31
N ARG A 397 8.84 2.00 -3.88
CA ARG A 397 10.28 1.74 -3.75
C ARG A 397 11.13 2.93 -4.24
N GLU A 398 10.73 3.56 -5.32
CA GLU A 398 11.44 4.69 -5.93
C GLU A 398 11.44 5.91 -4.99
N SER A 399 10.33 6.16 -4.30
CA SER A 399 10.25 7.21 -3.28
C SER A 399 11.23 6.95 -2.13
N LEU A 400 11.32 5.70 -1.63
CA LEU A 400 12.28 5.32 -0.58
C LEU A 400 13.71 5.53 -1.05
N LEU A 401 14.02 5.12 -2.28
CA LEU A 401 15.36 5.30 -2.87
C LEU A 401 15.70 6.78 -3.06
N TRP A 402 14.73 7.61 -3.42
CA TRP A 402 14.94 9.05 -3.51
C TRP A 402 15.25 9.65 -2.14
N PHE A 403 14.49 9.30 -1.10
CA PHE A 403 14.79 9.74 0.28
C PHE A 403 16.17 9.28 0.74
N ALA A 404 16.53 8.02 0.54
CA ALA A 404 17.86 7.52 0.87
C ALA A 404 18.96 8.25 0.08
N ASN A 405 18.72 8.56 -1.21
CA ASN A 405 19.64 9.35 -2.04
C ASN A 405 19.81 10.79 -1.52
N MET A 406 18.78 11.37 -0.90
CA MET A 406 18.83 12.66 -0.21
C MET A 406 19.51 12.56 1.17
N ALA A 407 20.18 11.45 1.46
CA ALA A 407 20.84 11.15 2.74
C ALA A 407 19.87 11.01 3.94
N CYS A 408 18.63 10.65 3.69
CA CYS A 408 17.67 10.31 4.73
C CYS A 408 18.03 8.93 5.30
N ILE A 409 18.56 8.90 6.53
CA ILE A 409 18.79 7.66 7.27
C ILE A 409 17.53 7.26 8.02
N GLU A 410 16.86 8.19 8.67
CA GLU A 410 15.62 7.92 9.42
C GLU A 410 14.40 8.53 8.73
N MET A 411 13.40 7.71 8.52
CA MET A 411 12.08 8.09 8.00
C MET A 411 11.09 8.19 9.14
N HIS A 412 10.40 9.34 9.25
CA HIS A 412 9.48 9.64 10.33
C HIS A 412 8.09 9.95 9.77
N PRO A 413 7.20 8.96 9.64
CA PRO A 413 5.84 9.18 9.17
C PRO A 413 4.98 9.91 10.21
N PHE A 414 4.03 10.66 9.71
CA PHE A 414 2.93 11.25 10.46
C PHE A 414 1.95 10.17 10.94
N HIS A 415 1.22 10.44 12.02
CA HIS A 415 0.34 9.45 12.64
C HIS A 415 -1.05 9.35 11.96
N ALA A 416 -1.29 10.15 10.95
CA ALA A 416 -2.50 10.10 10.11
C ALA A 416 -2.13 10.04 8.64
N ARG A 417 -3.06 9.58 7.81
CA ARG A 417 -2.90 9.53 6.35
C ARG A 417 -3.37 10.82 5.70
N SER A 418 -2.90 11.08 4.48
CA SER A 418 -3.15 12.33 3.74
C SER A 418 -4.63 12.66 3.52
N GLY A 419 -5.49 11.65 3.42
CA GLY A 419 -6.93 11.84 3.25
C GLY A 419 -7.66 12.28 4.54
N VAL A 420 -7.07 12.03 5.72
CA VAL A 420 -7.72 12.27 7.03
C VAL A 420 -6.66 12.73 8.04
N LEU A 421 -6.06 13.90 7.81
CA LEU A 421 -4.92 14.40 8.58
C LEU A 421 -5.22 14.70 10.06
N ASP A 422 -6.46 14.93 10.43
CA ASP A 422 -6.91 15.21 11.79
C ASP A 422 -7.28 13.95 12.61
N ARG A 423 -7.20 12.77 11.99
CA ARG A 423 -7.58 11.48 12.59
C ARG A 423 -6.40 10.50 12.50
N PRO A 424 -5.71 10.24 13.62
CA PRO A 424 -4.64 9.23 13.63
C PRO A 424 -5.22 7.83 13.47
N ASP A 425 -4.52 6.97 12.73
CA ASP A 425 -4.88 5.55 12.54
C ASP A 425 -4.04 4.60 13.43
N TRP A 426 -3.33 5.16 14.40
CA TRP A 426 -2.72 4.43 15.52
C TRP A 426 -2.52 5.31 16.76
N ALA A 427 -2.49 4.67 17.93
CA ALA A 427 -1.92 5.24 19.14
C ALA A 427 -0.53 4.64 19.36
N ILE A 428 0.38 5.41 19.99
CA ILE A 428 1.75 4.98 20.25
C ILE A 428 2.09 5.16 21.71
N PHE A 429 2.73 4.14 22.29
CA PHE A 429 3.44 4.24 23.55
C PHE A 429 4.93 4.21 23.25
N ASP A 430 5.60 5.34 23.48
CA ASP A 430 7.05 5.50 23.31
C ASP A 430 7.71 5.31 24.68
N LEU A 431 8.47 4.23 24.84
CA LEU A 431 9.13 3.83 26.07
C LEU A 431 10.60 4.21 26.00
N ASP A 432 10.95 5.33 26.63
CA ASP A 432 12.32 5.86 26.67
C ASP A 432 12.99 5.55 28.01
N PRO A 433 14.07 4.74 28.04
CA PRO A 433 14.86 4.57 29.25
C PRO A 433 15.59 5.85 29.61
N SER A 434 15.48 6.26 30.87
CA SER A 434 16.22 7.41 31.40
C SER A 434 17.63 7.01 31.87
N PRO A 435 18.55 7.94 32.11
CA PRO A 435 19.86 7.60 32.68
C PRO A 435 19.72 6.76 33.96
N GLY A 436 20.41 5.63 33.99
CA GLY A 436 20.36 4.68 35.11
C GLY A 436 19.26 3.61 35.00
N SER A 437 18.38 3.67 33.99
CA SER A 437 17.45 2.56 33.71
C SER A 437 18.17 1.39 33.03
N ARG A 438 17.68 0.19 33.26
CA ARG A 438 18.15 -1.05 32.62
C ARG A 438 17.19 -1.47 31.52
N TRP A 439 17.68 -2.23 30.54
CA TRP A 439 16.89 -2.74 29.42
C TRP A 439 15.70 -3.61 29.90
N GLU A 440 15.94 -4.45 30.90
CA GLU A 440 14.91 -5.32 31.47
C GLU A 440 13.72 -4.53 32.04
N GLN A 441 13.94 -3.33 32.58
CA GLN A 441 12.85 -2.46 33.04
C GLN A 441 11.99 -1.99 31.85
N VAL A 442 12.60 -1.66 30.70
CA VAL A 442 11.86 -1.27 29.49
C VAL A 442 10.97 -2.44 29.00
N VAL A 443 11.52 -3.66 29.01
CA VAL A 443 10.78 -4.88 28.64
C VAL A 443 9.63 -5.15 29.61
N VAL A 444 9.86 -5.00 30.91
CA VAL A 444 8.80 -5.16 31.93
C VAL A 444 7.69 -4.14 31.71
N VAL A 445 8.01 -2.87 31.50
CA VAL A 445 7.01 -1.82 31.25
C VAL A 445 6.24 -2.10 29.94
N ALA A 446 6.91 -2.55 28.89
CA ALA A 446 6.24 -2.97 27.66
C ALA A 446 5.21 -4.10 27.89
N LYS A 447 5.57 -5.11 28.69
CA LYS A 447 4.65 -6.21 29.05
C LYS A 447 3.49 -5.76 29.94
N MET A 448 3.71 -4.77 30.81
CA MET A 448 2.64 -4.16 31.59
C MET A 448 1.62 -3.47 30.67
N ILE A 449 2.10 -2.73 29.65
CA ILE A 449 1.23 -2.12 28.61
C ILE A 449 0.44 -3.20 27.89
N ARG A 450 1.08 -4.29 27.46
CA ARG A 450 0.37 -5.42 26.83
C ARG A 450 -0.78 -5.92 27.72
N THR A 451 -0.48 -6.21 28.99
CA THR A 451 -1.46 -6.71 29.93
C THR A 451 -2.65 -5.75 30.12
N LEU A 452 -2.38 -4.44 30.15
CA LEU A 452 -3.43 -3.44 30.28
C LEU A 452 -4.25 -3.33 28.98
N LEU A 453 -3.61 -3.31 27.82
CA LEU A 453 -4.30 -3.30 26.52
C LEU A 453 -5.19 -4.52 26.35
N ASP A 454 -4.70 -5.73 26.70
CA ASP A 454 -5.49 -6.98 26.64
C ASP A 454 -6.75 -6.87 27.52
N ARG A 455 -6.64 -6.32 28.74
CA ARG A 455 -7.79 -6.07 29.62
C ARG A 455 -8.78 -5.05 29.07
N LEU A 456 -8.29 -4.08 28.29
CA LEU A 456 -9.11 -3.07 27.61
C LEU A 456 -9.69 -3.57 26.28
N GLY A 457 -9.42 -4.84 25.89
CA GLY A 457 -9.86 -5.42 24.62
C GLY A 457 -9.13 -4.88 23.39
N LEU A 458 -7.94 -4.30 23.58
CA LEU A 458 -7.12 -3.71 22.53
C LEU A 458 -5.87 -4.56 22.24
N ARG A 459 -5.45 -4.59 20.99
CA ARG A 459 -4.22 -5.25 20.56
C ARG A 459 -3.14 -4.22 20.31
N GLY A 460 -1.97 -4.44 20.92
CA GLY A 460 -0.76 -3.65 20.68
C GLY A 460 0.33 -4.48 19.99
N TYR A 461 1.20 -3.79 19.26
CA TYR A 461 2.28 -4.39 18.47
C TYR A 461 3.61 -3.71 18.83
N PRO A 462 4.57 -4.44 19.40
CA PRO A 462 5.84 -3.88 19.84
C PRO A 462 6.86 -3.85 18.71
N LYS A 463 7.74 -2.83 18.74
CA LYS A 463 8.98 -2.81 17.96
C LYS A 463 10.14 -2.25 18.78
N LEU A 464 11.33 -2.78 18.56
CA LEU A 464 12.57 -2.15 18.99
C LEU A 464 12.76 -0.83 18.25
N THR A 465 13.24 0.19 18.92
CA THR A 465 13.51 1.46 18.25
C THR A 465 14.79 1.43 17.41
N GLY A 466 15.66 0.44 17.61
CA GLY A 466 17.02 0.42 17.07
C GLY A 466 17.90 1.51 17.68
N SER A 467 17.47 2.11 18.80
CA SER A 467 18.19 3.17 19.50
C SER A 467 18.29 2.90 21.00
N ARG A 468 17.23 3.08 21.79
CA ARG A 468 17.28 2.86 23.23
C ARG A 468 16.01 2.24 23.83
N GLY A 469 14.85 2.37 23.20
CA GLY A 469 13.56 2.05 23.77
C GLY A 469 12.72 1.10 22.94
N ILE A 470 11.48 0.96 23.32
CA ILE A 470 10.46 0.16 22.64
C ILE A 470 9.30 1.09 22.28
N HIS A 471 8.78 0.96 21.06
CA HIS A 471 7.49 1.55 20.70
C HIS A 471 6.42 0.46 20.66
N ILE A 472 5.24 0.76 21.19
CA ILE A 472 4.07 -0.10 21.08
C ILE A 472 3.01 0.66 20.29
N TYR A 473 2.58 0.08 19.17
CA TYR A 473 1.53 0.64 18.32
C TYR A 473 0.22 -0.07 18.58
N VAL A 474 -0.84 0.71 18.70
CA VAL A 474 -2.22 0.23 18.75
C VAL A 474 -2.91 0.74 17.49
N PRO A 475 -3.18 -0.11 16.48
CA PRO A 475 -3.85 0.30 15.25
C PRO A 475 -5.28 0.77 15.56
N LEU A 476 -5.68 1.89 14.99
CA LEU A 476 -6.98 2.51 15.22
C LEU A 476 -7.71 2.73 13.90
N GLU A 477 -9.02 2.67 13.95
CA GLU A 477 -9.85 3.29 12.93
C GLU A 477 -9.66 4.82 12.97
N PRO A 478 -9.56 5.52 11.82
CA PRO A 478 -9.31 6.95 11.77
C PRO A 478 -10.58 7.77 12.09
N VAL A 479 -11.21 7.45 13.22
CA VAL A 479 -12.44 8.10 13.70
C VAL A 479 -12.24 8.96 14.96
N HIS A 480 -11.07 8.83 15.60
CA HIS A 480 -10.73 9.53 16.83
C HIS A 480 -9.84 10.74 16.55
N SER A 481 -10.04 11.85 17.30
CA SER A 481 -9.12 13.00 17.19
C SER A 481 -7.78 12.72 17.89
N PHE A 482 -6.74 13.48 17.53
CA PHE A 482 -5.43 13.41 18.20
C PHE A 482 -5.51 13.67 19.70
N GLU A 483 -6.34 14.62 20.15
CA GLU A 483 -6.54 14.91 21.57
C GLU A 483 -7.10 13.69 22.30
N ARG A 484 -8.04 13.00 21.68
CA ARG A 484 -8.68 11.82 22.24
C ARG A 484 -7.70 10.66 22.38
N VAL A 485 -6.93 10.38 21.31
CA VAL A 485 -5.90 9.34 21.32
C VAL A 485 -4.80 9.65 22.34
N ARG A 486 -4.38 10.92 22.43
CA ARG A 486 -3.40 11.37 23.42
C ARG A 486 -3.91 11.23 24.84
N ALA A 487 -5.19 11.57 25.10
CA ALA A 487 -5.81 11.41 26.43
C ALA A 487 -5.87 9.94 26.85
N PHE A 488 -6.25 9.05 25.92
CA PHE A 488 -6.21 7.60 26.13
C PHE A 488 -4.81 7.11 26.51
N ALA A 489 -3.80 7.46 25.71
CA ALA A 489 -2.41 7.07 25.99
C ALA A 489 -1.91 7.64 27.33
N GLY A 490 -2.33 8.86 27.68
CA GLY A 490 -2.03 9.48 28.96
C GLY A 490 -2.65 8.74 30.14
N ALA A 491 -3.91 8.31 30.02
CA ALA A 491 -4.59 7.56 31.07
C ALA A 491 -3.93 6.19 31.30
N VAL A 492 -3.60 5.48 30.22
CA VAL A 492 -2.85 4.22 30.29
C VAL A 492 -1.49 4.43 31.00
N GLY A 493 -0.72 5.45 30.58
CA GLY A 493 0.56 5.77 31.19
C GLY A 493 0.44 6.11 32.69
N SER A 494 -0.59 6.86 33.07
CA SER A 494 -0.82 7.20 34.48
C SER A 494 -1.16 5.99 35.33
N LEU A 495 -1.91 5.03 34.81
CA LEU A 495 -2.18 3.76 35.51
C LEU A 495 -0.91 2.93 35.69
N LEU A 496 -0.02 2.92 34.70
CA LEU A 496 1.26 2.23 34.78
C LEU A 496 2.18 2.86 35.83
N GLU A 497 2.27 4.22 35.86
CA GLU A 497 3.06 4.93 36.85
C GLU A 497 2.53 4.70 38.27
N GLN A 498 1.19 4.66 38.46
CA GLN A 498 0.56 4.32 39.75
C GLN A 498 0.85 2.88 40.16
N ALA A 499 0.83 1.93 39.23
CA ALA A 499 1.05 0.51 39.51
C ALA A 499 2.53 0.17 39.76
N ASN A 500 3.46 0.93 39.18
CA ASN A 500 4.90 0.70 39.31
C ASN A 500 5.68 2.05 39.29
N PRO A 501 5.57 2.86 40.34
CA PRO A 501 6.17 4.19 40.40
C PRO A 501 7.71 4.16 40.44
N ASP A 502 8.32 3.04 40.80
CA ASP A 502 9.77 2.88 40.87
C ASP A 502 10.41 2.71 39.49
N ASP A 503 9.71 2.06 38.55
CA ASP A 503 10.23 1.80 37.22
C ASP A 503 9.61 2.70 36.12
N VAL A 504 8.41 3.25 36.34
CA VAL A 504 7.67 4.04 35.35
C VAL A 504 7.57 5.49 35.72
N THR A 505 7.66 6.38 34.74
CA THR A 505 7.37 7.80 34.96
C THR A 505 6.73 8.45 33.74
N MET A 506 5.80 9.36 34.01
CA MET A 506 5.18 10.28 33.04
C MET A 506 5.75 11.71 33.16
N ALA A 507 6.70 11.94 34.06
CA ALA A 507 7.25 13.26 34.34
C ALA A 507 7.96 13.85 33.12
N TRP A 508 7.56 15.04 32.66
CA TRP A 508 8.21 15.74 31.56
C TRP A 508 9.62 16.23 31.94
N ASP A 509 9.82 16.59 33.21
CA ASP A 509 11.11 17.01 33.74
C ASP A 509 12.11 15.86 33.77
N LYS A 510 13.17 15.98 32.98
CA LYS A 510 14.23 14.95 32.87
C LYS A 510 14.90 14.64 34.20
N SER A 511 15.01 15.62 35.10
CA SER A 511 15.63 15.41 36.43
C SER A 511 14.86 14.43 37.31
N LYS A 512 13.56 14.28 37.06
CA LYS A 512 12.65 13.39 37.78
C LYS A 512 12.56 11.98 37.18
N ARG A 513 13.29 11.68 36.10
CA ARG A 513 13.18 10.41 35.37
C ARG A 513 14.27 9.39 35.75
N THR A 514 15.32 9.79 36.43
CA THR A 514 16.53 8.95 36.69
C THR A 514 16.15 7.57 37.20
N GLY A 515 16.69 6.53 36.54
CA GLY A 515 16.45 5.12 36.88
C GLY A 515 15.10 4.58 36.43
N ARG A 516 14.25 5.36 35.76
CA ARG A 516 12.90 4.97 35.36
C ARG A 516 12.69 5.03 33.85
N VAL A 517 11.72 4.30 33.35
CA VAL A 517 11.27 4.30 31.96
C VAL A 517 10.21 5.41 31.78
N PHE A 518 10.48 6.34 30.90
CA PHE A 518 9.54 7.40 30.55
C PHE A 518 8.56 6.91 29.50
N VAL A 519 7.26 7.02 29.82
CA VAL A 519 6.17 6.72 28.89
C VAL A 519 5.69 8.03 28.25
N ASP A 520 6.12 8.28 27.00
CA ASP A 520 5.80 9.53 26.29
C ASP A 520 4.47 9.45 25.55
N HIS A 521 3.38 9.85 26.19
CA HIS A 521 2.05 9.95 25.59
C HIS A 521 1.90 11.16 24.64
N ASN A 522 2.77 12.18 24.76
CA ASN A 522 2.72 13.37 23.91
C ASN A 522 3.12 13.09 22.46
N ARG A 523 3.71 11.94 22.19
CA ARG A 523 3.93 11.46 20.81
C ARG A 523 2.63 11.34 20.02
N ASN A 524 1.49 11.22 20.70
CA ASN A 524 0.17 11.16 20.07
C ASN A 524 -0.44 12.55 19.80
N ALA A 525 0.30 13.64 19.93
CA ALA A 525 -0.20 14.98 19.58
C ALA A 525 -0.14 15.23 18.07
N PHE A 526 -1.04 16.07 17.55
CA PHE A 526 -1.00 16.50 16.15
C PHE A 526 0.36 17.13 15.80
N GLY A 527 0.87 16.83 14.61
CA GLY A 527 2.17 17.33 14.15
C GLY A 527 3.39 16.53 14.65
N GLN A 528 3.18 15.52 15.49
CA GLN A 528 4.24 14.60 15.91
C GLN A 528 4.49 13.54 14.84
N THR A 529 5.73 13.10 14.79
CA THR A 529 6.20 12.00 13.94
C THR A 529 7.15 11.13 14.75
N ILE A 530 7.33 9.87 14.33
CA ILE A 530 8.19 8.91 15.02
C ILE A 530 8.93 8.05 14.00
N ALA A 531 10.12 7.55 14.36
CA ALA A 531 10.90 6.67 13.49
C ALA A 531 10.08 5.44 13.09
N SER A 532 9.92 5.22 11.78
CA SER A 532 9.14 4.13 11.22
C SER A 532 9.69 2.76 11.63
N VAL A 533 8.82 1.75 11.56
CA VAL A 533 9.25 0.35 11.46
C VAL A 533 10.20 0.20 10.27
N TYR A 534 11.17 -0.68 10.35
CA TYR A 534 12.23 -0.91 9.35
C TYR A 534 13.07 0.32 8.97
N SER A 535 12.92 1.46 9.65
CA SER A 535 13.80 2.61 9.44
C SER A 535 15.17 2.34 10.05
N VAL A 536 16.23 2.62 9.29
CA VAL A 536 17.61 2.58 9.79
C VAL A 536 17.80 3.70 10.81
N ARG A 537 18.63 3.45 11.83
CA ARG A 537 18.94 4.44 12.85
C ARG A 537 20.38 4.94 12.68
N PRO A 538 20.63 6.25 12.90
CA PRO A 538 21.94 6.87 12.69
C PRO A 538 22.90 6.58 13.85
N ARG A 539 23.24 5.30 14.01
CA ARG A 539 24.12 4.79 15.04
C ARG A 539 25.16 3.86 14.42
N PRO A 540 26.33 3.68 15.06
CA PRO A 540 27.30 2.67 14.62
C PRO A 540 26.61 1.31 14.45
N GLY A 541 27.00 0.56 13.41
CA GLY A 541 26.38 -0.73 13.08
C GLY A 541 25.07 -0.62 12.29
N ALA A 542 24.55 0.59 12.00
CA ALA A 542 23.33 0.81 11.23
C ALA A 542 22.13 -0.04 11.73
N PRO A 543 21.78 0.07 13.03
CA PRO A 543 20.67 -0.72 13.56
C PRO A 543 19.35 -0.30 12.94
N VAL A 544 18.40 -1.24 12.93
CA VAL A 544 17.08 -1.12 12.31
C VAL A 544 16.00 -1.08 13.38
N SER A 545 15.00 -0.23 13.20
CA SER A 545 13.80 -0.20 14.04
C SER A 545 12.92 -1.42 13.72
N MET A 546 13.07 -2.50 14.50
CA MET A 546 12.59 -3.84 14.15
C MET A 546 11.34 -4.25 14.92
N PRO A 547 10.27 -4.68 14.23
CA PRO A 547 9.09 -5.21 14.90
C PRO A 547 9.34 -6.61 15.45
N LEU A 548 8.72 -6.89 16.59
CA LEU A 548 8.83 -8.17 17.29
C LEU A 548 7.47 -8.75 17.65
N HIS A 549 7.40 -10.06 17.80
CA HIS A 549 6.35 -10.67 18.60
C HIS A 549 6.58 -10.40 20.09
N TRP A 550 5.50 -10.38 20.87
CA TRP A 550 5.56 -10.05 22.28
C TRP A 550 6.45 -11.00 23.13
N ASP A 551 6.57 -12.24 22.72
CA ASP A 551 7.39 -13.27 23.38
C ASP A 551 8.88 -13.20 23.02
N GLU A 552 9.23 -12.31 22.10
CA GLU A 552 10.61 -12.10 21.65
C GLU A 552 11.31 -10.95 22.38
N LEU A 553 10.57 -10.10 23.11
CA LEU A 553 11.13 -8.93 23.80
C LEU A 553 12.25 -9.28 24.82
N ASP A 554 12.24 -10.48 25.37
CA ASP A 554 13.31 -10.94 26.29
C ASP A 554 14.54 -11.49 25.56
N ARG A 555 14.47 -11.68 24.23
CA ARG A 555 15.51 -12.37 23.46
C ARG A 555 16.47 -11.42 22.77
N TYR A 556 16.02 -10.21 22.49
CA TYR A 556 16.76 -9.27 21.64
C TYR A 556 16.98 -7.93 22.34
N ASP A 557 18.22 -7.47 22.29
CA ASP A 557 18.58 -6.12 22.68
C ASP A 557 18.15 -5.12 21.60
N ASN A 558 18.07 -3.85 21.95
CA ASN A 558 17.47 -2.82 21.11
C ASN A 558 18.16 -2.60 19.76
N ASP A 559 19.46 -2.83 19.66
CA ASP A 559 20.29 -2.65 18.46
C ASP A 559 20.74 -3.96 17.82
N PHE A 560 20.13 -5.08 18.20
CA PHE A 560 20.46 -6.41 17.69
C PHE A 560 20.31 -6.53 16.17
N PHE A 561 19.24 -5.93 15.62
CA PHE A 561 18.96 -6.00 14.19
C PHE A 561 19.62 -4.84 13.45
N THR A 562 20.42 -5.16 12.43
CA THR A 562 21.12 -4.22 11.56
C THR A 562 20.65 -4.37 10.11
N ILE A 563 21.12 -3.48 9.23
CA ILE A 563 20.82 -3.59 7.78
C ILE A 563 21.27 -4.92 7.17
N ASP A 564 22.18 -5.66 7.79
CA ASP A 564 22.61 -6.98 7.32
C ASP A 564 21.79 -8.12 7.94
N SER A 565 21.48 -8.04 9.24
CA SER A 565 20.82 -9.14 9.95
C SER A 565 19.31 -9.19 9.76
N VAL A 566 18.69 -8.09 9.28
CA VAL A 566 17.24 -8.01 9.06
C VAL A 566 16.70 -9.07 8.10
N TRP A 567 17.51 -9.50 7.13
CA TRP A 567 17.08 -10.43 6.07
C TRP A 567 16.76 -11.82 6.61
N ALA A 568 17.58 -12.34 7.52
CA ALA A 568 17.31 -13.61 8.19
C ALA A 568 15.96 -13.54 8.93
N ARG A 569 15.69 -12.44 9.62
CA ARG A 569 14.43 -12.21 10.33
C ARG A 569 13.25 -12.15 9.38
N LEU A 570 13.33 -11.34 8.31
CA LEU A 570 12.26 -11.21 7.33
C LEU A 570 12.01 -12.51 6.55
N SER A 571 13.05 -13.32 6.34
CA SER A 571 12.91 -14.65 5.76
C SER A 571 12.17 -15.62 6.68
N GLU A 572 12.40 -15.51 7.98
CA GLU A 572 11.80 -16.41 8.98
C GLU A 572 10.33 -16.06 9.27
N VAL A 573 10.06 -14.80 9.57
CA VAL A 573 8.76 -14.37 10.11
C VAL A 573 8.01 -13.34 9.26
N GLY A 574 8.61 -12.80 8.19
CA GLY A 574 8.02 -11.76 7.34
C GLY A 574 7.72 -10.46 8.10
N ASP A 575 6.75 -9.67 7.62
CA ASP A 575 6.32 -8.42 8.28
C ASP A 575 5.32 -8.69 9.41
N VAL A 576 5.85 -8.94 10.61
CA VAL A 576 5.03 -9.13 11.82
C VAL A 576 4.29 -7.85 12.27
N PHE A 577 4.58 -6.72 11.64
CA PHE A 577 3.93 -5.44 11.92
C PHE A 577 2.76 -5.12 10.96
N SER A 578 2.53 -5.98 9.97
CA SER A 578 1.45 -5.79 8.98
C SER A 578 0.07 -5.52 9.59
N PRO A 579 -0.33 -6.07 10.77
CA PRO A 579 -1.62 -5.74 11.37
C PRO A 579 -1.77 -4.25 11.74
N VAL A 580 -0.68 -3.50 11.89
CA VAL A 580 -0.72 -2.07 12.26
C VAL A 580 -1.28 -1.20 11.14
N TRP A 581 -1.04 -1.55 9.88
CA TRP A 581 -1.58 -0.80 8.74
C TRP A 581 -2.84 -1.43 8.12
N ARG A 582 -3.16 -2.68 8.49
CA ARG A 582 -4.30 -3.44 7.93
C ARG A 582 -5.57 -3.36 8.74
N GLY A 583 -5.49 -3.16 10.05
CA GLY A 583 -6.62 -3.26 10.93
C GLY A 583 -6.75 -2.04 11.84
N GLY A 584 -7.96 -1.59 12.03
CA GLY A 584 -8.31 -0.54 12.99
C GLY A 584 -9.09 -1.10 14.17
N GLN A 585 -8.94 -0.47 15.33
CA GLN A 585 -9.69 -0.71 16.55
C GLN A 585 -10.31 0.61 17.01
N THR A 586 -11.43 0.57 17.70
CA THR A 586 -12.01 1.77 18.32
C THR A 586 -11.60 1.86 19.78
N LEU A 587 -11.49 3.08 20.29
CA LEU A 587 -11.16 3.33 21.70
C LEU A 587 -12.40 3.35 22.60
N ASP A 588 -13.61 3.28 22.05
CA ASP A 588 -14.85 3.55 22.77
C ASP A 588 -15.03 2.72 24.05
N SER A 589 -14.85 1.40 23.94
CA SER A 589 -14.97 0.49 25.09
C SER A 589 -13.83 0.67 26.11
N ALA A 590 -12.62 0.92 25.61
CA ALA A 590 -11.45 1.12 26.46
C ALA A 590 -11.54 2.45 27.24
N GLU A 591 -12.01 3.52 26.61
CA GLU A 591 -12.23 4.82 27.27
C GLU A 591 -13.33 4.74 28.33
N ALA A 592 -14.43 4.03 28.05
CA ALA A 592 -15.48 3.79 29.04
C ALA A 592 -14.92 3.04 30.26
N ALA A 593 -14.10 2.02 30.04
CA ALA A 593 -13.44 1.24 31.11
C ALA A 593 -12.43 2.08 31.93
N LEU A 594 -11.81 3.10 31.29
CA LEU A 594 -10.89 4.04 31.93
C LEU A 594 -11.57 5.25 32.58
N GLY A 595 -12.89 5.39 32.46
CA GLY A 595 -13.64 6.53 32.98
C GLY A 595 -13.34 7.86 32.25
N LEU A 596 -12.95 7.79 30.97
CA LEU A 596 -12.68 8.96 30.11
C LEU A 596 -13.93 9.46 29.38
N ARG A 597 -15.04 8.77 29.53
CA ARG A 597 -16.39 9.12 29.02
C ARG A 597 -17.40 9.12 30.12
#